data_4be1561552559ae07602f8a8d0600e7b
#
_entry.id   4be1561552559ae07602f8a8d0600e7b
#
_cell.length_a   1.000
_cell.length_b   1.000
_cell.length_c   1.000
_cell.angle_alpha   90.00
_cell.angle_beta   90.00
_cell.angle_gamma   90.00
#
_symmetry.space_group_name_H-M   'P 1'
#
loop_
_entity.id
_entity.type
_entity.pdbx_description
1 polymer ?
#
loop_
_entity_poly.entity_id
_entity_poly.type
_entity_poly.pdbx_seq_one_letter_code
_entity_poly.pdbx_strand_id
1 'polypeptide(L)'
;MQTTLLGLSIAFIIALIAALIGPYFIDWNQFRPQFETEATRVVGAPVRVGGELDARLLPTPSLRLRSVVVGGANDLGKVRADKLDVEFSLGSLMRGEWRATELTINGIALDLGLDSQGRIDWPASSGKFNLGSLAIDRLNLTGRIALHDAASRTTLELNDIAFSGDVRSLAGSVRGDGNFMLAGVRYPFRVSSGQSADGNATRVHLNIDPGARALSADLDGTLAFEARAPRFEGAIVLAVPAGLKADGDVPHVVGLYRKGRENLICR
;
A
#
# COMPACT_ATOMS: atom_id res chain seq x y z
N MET A 1 -52.26 -15.00 -12.67
CA MET A 1 -50.86 -14.85 -13.07
C MET A 1 -50.43 -13.39 -13.20
N GLN A 2 -51.22 -12.48 -13.81
CA GLN A 2 -50.84 -11.06 -13.95
C GLN A 2 -50.66 -10.34 -12.60
N THR A 3 -51.57 -10.60 -11.63
CA THR A 3 -51.53 -9.96 -10.30
C THR A 3 -50.34 -10.40 -9.46
N THR A 4 -49.87 -11.63 -9.60
CA THR A 4 -48.67 -12.12 -8.89
C THR A 4 -47.37 -11.52 -9.48
N LEU A 5 -47.29 -11.35 -10.79
CA LEU A 5 -46.16 -10.67 -11.46
C LEU A 5 -46.12 -9.17 -11.08
N LEU A 6 -47.26 -8.50 -11.03
CA LEU A 6 -47.36 -7.10 -10.59
C LEU A 6 -46.88 -6.94 -9.15
N GLY A 7 -47.36 -7.81 -8.23
CA GLY A 7 -46.96 -7.80 -6.83
C GLY A 7 -45.46 -8.05 -6.67
N LEU A 8 -44.88 -8.98 -7.43
CA LEU A 8 -43.43 -9.25 -7.40
C LEU A 8 -42.61 -8.06 -7.90
N SER A 9 -43.10 -7.40 -8.97
CA SER A 9 -42.41 -6.21 -9.52
C SER A 9 -42.44 -5.04 -8.54
N ILE A 10 -43.57 -4.79 -7.86
CA ILE A 10 -43.69 -3.75 -6.85
C ILE A 10 -42.75 -4.06 -5.65
N ALA A 11 -42.75 -5.31 -5.17
CA ALA A 11 -41.91 -5.72 -4.08
C ALA A 11 -40.41 -5.55 -4.43
N PHE A 12 -40.03 -5.90 -5.67
CA PHE A 12 -38.69 -5.70 -6.17
C PHE A 12 -38.26 -4.22 -6.23
N ILE A 13 -39.16 -3.34 -6.71
CA ILE A 13 -38.93 -1.88 -6.75
C ILE A 13 -38.75 -1.33 -5.34
N ILE A 14 -39.63 -1.73 -4.39
CA ILE A 14 -39.53 -1.30 -2.99
C ILE A 14 -38.21 -1.78 -2.37
N ALA A 15 -37.79 -3.03 -2.62
CA ALA A 15 -36.53 -3.56 -2.15
C ALA A 15 -35.33 -2.80 -2.74
N LEU A 16 -35.39 -2.46 -4.04
CA LEU A 16 -34.36 -1.66 -4.70
C LEU A 16 -34.25 -0.26 -4.11
N ILE A 17 -35.40 0.40 -3.89
CA ILE A 17 -35.47 1.72 -3.25
C ILE A 17 -34.90 1.65 -1.83
N ALA A 18 -35.32 0.65 -1.05
CA ALA A 18 -34.80 0.45 0.31
C ALA A 18 -33.29 0.20 0.32
N ALA A 19 -32.75 -0.58 -0.61
CA ALA A 19 -31.32 -0.84 -0.74
C ALA A 19 -30.53 0.41 -1.17
N LEU A 20 -31.15 1.29 -1.96
CA LEU A 20 -30.52 2.53 -2.43
C LEU A 20 -30.54 3.64 -1.36
N ILE A 21 -31.66 3.77 -0.66
CA ILE A 21 -31.92 4.87 0.29
C ILE A 21 -31.57 4.44 1.73
N GLY A 22 -31.79 3.18 2.08
CA GLY A 22 -31.57 2.65 3.43
C GLY A 22 -30.20 2.96 4.03
N PRO A 23 -29.10 2.78 3.29
CA PRO A 23 -27.75 3.08 3.80
C PRO A 23 -27.54 4.52 4.28
N TYR A 24 -28.30 5.49 3.76
CA TYR A 24 -28.21 6.89 4.20
C TYR A 24 -28.82 7.15 5.59
N PHE A 25 -29.67 6.23 6.07
CA PHE A 25 -30.30 6.34 7.40
C PHE A 25 -29.59 5.48 8.45
N ILE A 26 -28.64 4.66 8.04
CA ILE A 26 -27.88 3.81 8.96
C ILE A 26 -26.68 4.61 9.47
N ASP A 27 -26.55 4.74 10.78
CA ASP A 27 -25.32 5.22 11.39
C ASP A 27 -24.27 4.11 11.37
N TRP A 28 -23.43 4.12 10.34
CA TRP A 28 -22.37 3.13 10.16
C TRP A 28 -21.32 3.16 11.28
N ASN A 29 -21.22 4.27 12.05
CA ASN A 29 -20.24 4.37 13.12
C ASN A 29 -20.54 3.40 14.27
N GLN A 30 -21.79 2.97 14.44
CA GLN A 30 -22.15 1.93 15.45
C GLN A 30 -21.49 0.57 15.14
N PHE A 31 -21.15 0.30 13.88
CA PHE A 31 -20.50 -0.95 13.46
C PHE A 31 -18.96 -0.87 13.48
N ARG A 32 -18.40 0.29 13.87
CA ARG A 32 -16.94 0.50 13.93
C ARG A 32 -16.20 -0.59 14.73
N PRO A 33 -16.63 -1.00 15.95
CA PRO A 33 -15.91 -2.02 16.70
C PRO A 33 -15.86 -3.38 15.99
N GLN A 34 -16.95 -3.78 15.32
CA GLN A 34 -17.00 -5.01 14.54
C GLN A 34 -16.08 -4.91 13.33
N PHE A 35 -16.10 -3.78 12.62
CA PHE A 35 -15.22 -3.52 11.50
C PHE A 35 -13.74 -3.57 11.92
N GLU A 36 -13.35 -2.89 13.00
CA GLU A 36 -11.98 -2.90 13.52
C GLU A 36 -11.52 -4.31 13.89
N THR A 37 -12.42 -5.13 14.46
CA THR A 37 -12.13 -6.52 14.80
C THR A 37 -11.87 -7.37 13.56
N GLU A 38 -12.72 -7.28 12.54
CA GLU A 38 -12.55 -8.03 11.29
C GLU A 38 -11.36 -7.52 10.48
N ALA A 39 -11.17 -6.20 10.40
CA ALA A 39 -10.00 -5.61 9.75
C ALA A 39 -8.70 -6.04 10.43
N THR A 40 -8.66 -6.06 11.77
CA THR A 40 -7.53 -6.58 12.56
C THR A 40 -7.25 -8.04 12.24
N ARG A 41 -8.29 -8.85 12.07
CA ARG A 41 -8.16 -10.28 11.71
C ARG A 41 -7.56 -10.45 10.31
N VAL A 42 -8.03 -9.66 9.33
CA VAL A 42 -7.58 -9.72 7.94
C VAL A 42 -6.16 -9.18 7.79
N VAL A 43 -5.89 -8.02 8.40
CA VAL A 43 -4.58 -7.34 8.33
C VAL A 43 -3.54 -8.04 9.23
N GLY A 44 -3.98 -8.74 10.28
CA GLY A 44 -3.09 -9.39 11.23
C GLY A 44 -2.38 -8.44 12.21
N ALA A 45 -2.69 -7.15 12.16
CA ALA A 45 -2.22 -6.11 13.07
C ALA A 45 -3.41 -5.28 13.57
N PRO A 46 -3.35 -4.67 14.77
CA PRO A 46 -4.44 -3.86 15.27
C PRO A 46 -4.83 -2.74 14.31
N VAL A 47 -6.09 -2.70 13.89
CA VAL A 47 -6.64 -1.65 13.05
C VAL A 47 -7.59 -0.81 13.86
N ARG A 48 -7.45 0.51 13.80
CA ARG A 48 -8.34 1.48 14.45
C ARG A 48 -8.79 2.53 13.46
N VAL A 49 -10.04 2.91 13.55
CA VAL A 49 -10.67 3.96 12.74
C VAL A 49 -11.05 5.11 13.67
N GLY A 50 -10.29 6.21 13.63
CA GLY A 50 -10.51 7.36 14.48
C GLY A 50 -11.60 8.33 13.99
N GLY A 51 -11.94 8.26 12.69
CA GLY A 51 -12.89 9.18 12.05
C GLY A 51 -14.20 8.50 11.64
N GLU A 52 -14.85 9.08 10.65
CA GLU A 52 -16.12 8.58 10.10
C GLU A 52 -15.92 7.28 9.32
N LEU A 53 -16.89 6.40 9.46
CA LEU A 53 -17.08 5.19 8.66
C LEU A 53 -18.37 5.34 7.89
N ASP A 54 -18.30 5.33 6.56
CA ASP A 54 -19.45 5.40 5.65
C ASP A 54 -19.41 4.20 4.69
N ALA A 55 -20.50 3.49 4.58
CA ALA A 55 -20.64 2.37 3.67
C ALA A 55 -21.86 2.54 2.78
N ARG A 56 -21.72 2.19 1.52
CA ARG A 56 -22.81 2.23 0.52
C ARG A 56 -22.86 0.91 -0.21
N LEU A 57 -24.06 0.45 -0.51
CA LEU A 57 -24.26 -0.80 -1.24
C LEU A 57 -24.53 -0.56 -2.73
N LEU A 58 -25.27 0.51 -3.05
CA LEU A 58 -25.68 0.82 -4.41
C LEU A 58 -25.40 2.31 -4.74
N PRO A 59 -25.11 2.65 -6.02
CA PRO A 59 -25.00 1.75 -7.17
C PRO A 59 -23.76 0.87 -7.17
N THR A 60 -22.65 1.34 -6.56
CA THR A 60 -21.38 0.60 -6.41
C THR A 60 -21.11 0.40 -4.93
N PRO A 61 -20.94 -0.85 -4.47
CA PRO A 61 -20.56 -1.10 -3.08
C PRO A 61 -19.27 -0.37 -2.76
N SER A 62 -19.28 0.48 -1.75
CA SER A 62 -18.12 1.27 -1.35
C SER A 62 -18.04 1.43 0.16
N LEU A 63 -16.82 1.55 0.65
CA LEU A 63 -16.48 1.78 2.04
C LEU A 63 -15.50 2.96 2.14
N ARG A 64 -15.82 3.94 2.95
CA ARG A 64 -14.99 5.11 3.22
C ARG A 64 -14.64 5.16 4.68
N LEU A 65 -13.36 5.29 4.96
CA LEU A 65 -12.82 5.36 6.31
C LEU A 65 -11.97 6.62 6.43
N ARG A 66 -12.04 7.27 7.59
CA ARG A 66 -11.17 8.42 7.92
C ARG A 66 -10.32 8.09 9.14
N SER A 67 -9.09 8.60 9.13
CA SER A 67 -8.12 8.44 10.22
C SER A 67 -7.90 6.97 10.60
N VAL A 68 -7.46 6.17 9.63
CA VAL A 68 -7.13 4.76 9.84
C VAL A 68 -5.73 4.65 10.39
N VAL A 69 -5.55 3.84 11.43
CA VAL A 69 -4.24 3.53 12.03
C VAL A 69 -4.09 2.03 12.10
N VAL A 70 -2.97 1.52 11.60
CA VAL A 70 -2.58 0.11 11.67
C VAL A 70 -1.31 0.01 12.51
N GLY A 71 -1.34 -0.84 13.53
CA GLY A 71 -0.26 -1.04 14.50
C GLY A 71 -0.72 -0.80 15.93
N GLY A 72 -0.02 -1.40 16.88
CA GLY A 72 -0.26 -1.25 18.31
C GLY A 72 0.19 0.10 18.86
N ALA A 73 -0.23 0.42 20.08
CA ALA A 73 0.15 1.68 20.74
C ALA A 73 1.68 1.78 20.96
N ASN A 74 2.34 0.63 21.17
CA ASN A 74 3.77 0.54 21.46
C ASN A 74 4.62 0.16 20.25
N ASP A 75 4.02 -0.04 19.07
CA ASP A 75 4.77 -0.37 17.87
C ASP A 75 5.49 0.89 17.38
N LEU A 76 6.77 0.78 17.08
CA LEU A 76 7.57 1.86 16.50
C LEU A 76 7.15 2.10 15.05
N GLY A 77 6.91 1.02 14.30
CA GLY A 77 6.36 1.09 12.96
C GLY A 77 4.84 1.26 13.00
N LYS A 78 4.34 2.39 12.51
CA LYS A 78 2.90 2.66 12.40
C LYS A 78 2.55 3.09 10.99
N VAL A 79 1.42 2.57 10.53
CA VAL A 79 0.82 3.01 9.27
C VAL A 79 -0.41 3.85 9.62
N ARG A 80 -0.43 5.07 9.16
CA ARG A 80 -1.59 5.96 9.29
C ARG A 80 -2.07 6.32 7.90
N ALA A 81 -3.36 6.46 7.75
CA ALA A 81 -3.96 6.98 6.53
C ALA A 81 -5.06 7.97 6.91
N ASP A 82 -5.07 9.14 6.28
CA ASP A 82 -6.07 10.16 6.54
C ASP A 82 -7.42 9.71 5.98
N LYS A 83 -7.41 9.12 4.80
CA LYS A 83 -8.61 8.68 4.11
C LYS A 83 -8.34 7.40 3.31
N LEU A 84 -9.26 6.47 3.41
CA LEU A 84 -9.27 5.22 2.66
C LEU A 84 -10.64 5.06 2.02
N ASP A 85 -10.66 5.00 0.70
CA ASP A 85 -11.85 4.75 -0.11
C ASP A 85 -11.69 3.41 -0.84
N VAL A 86 -12.62 2.50 -0.65
CA VAL A 86 -12.64 1.20 -1.32
C VAL A 86 -13.92 1.07 -2.11
N GLU A 87 -13.81 0.71 -3.37
CA GLU A 87 -14.94 0.30 -4.20
C GLU A 87 -14.84 -1.20 -4.48
N PHE A 88 -15.97 -1.88 -4.39
CA PHE A 88 -16.03 -3.33 -4.58
C PHE A 88 -16.80 -3.71 -5.84
N SER A 89 -16.44 -4.83 -6.42
CA SER A 89 -17.23 -5.47 -7.47
C SER A 89 -18.50 -6.10 -6.87
N LEU A 90 -19.66 -5.58 -7.19
CA LEU A 90 -20.94 -6.15 -6.74
C LEU A 90 -21.07 -7.62 -7.15
N GLY A 91 -20.71 -7.95 -8.40
CA GLY A 91 -20.77 -9.32 -8.89
C GLY A 91 -19.83 -10.28 -8.15
N SER A 92 -18.67 -9.83 -7.70
CA SER A 92 -17.75 -10.63 -6.89
C SER A 92 -18.28 -10.81 -5.47
N LEU A 93 -18.82 -9.75 -4.86
CA LEU A 93 -19.43 -9.83 -3.53
C LEU A 93 -20.62 -10.82 -3.49
N MET A 94 -21.44 -10.84 -4.54
CA MET A 94 -22.54 -11.81 -4.66
C MET A 94 -22.05 -13.27 -4.73
N ARG A 95 -20.83 -13.52 -5.15
CA ARG A 95 -20.17 -14.83 -5.15
C ARG A 95 -19.39 -15.11 -3.87
N GLY A 96 -19.38 -14.17 -2.93
CA GLY A 96 -18.57 -14.27 -1.70
C GLY A 96 -17.08 -13.97 -1.89
N GLU A 97 -16.70 -13.32 -3.00
CA GLU A 97 -15.32 -12.95 -3.31
C GLU A 97 -15.07 -11.47 -2.93
N TRP A 98 -14.01 -11.21 -2.19
CA TRP A 98 -13.57 -9.86 -1.86
C TRP A 98 -12.67 -9.32 -2.95
N ARG A 99 -13.25 -8.59 -3.90
CA ARG A 99 -12.51 -7.92 -4.98
C ARG A 99 -12.81 -6.44 -4.96
N ALA A 100 -11.78 -5.65 -4.68
CA ALA A 100 -11.83 -4.21 -4.80
C ALA A 100 -11.56 -3.82 -6.26
N THR A 101 -12.46 -3.07 -6.86
CA THR A 101 -12.26 -2.49 -8.20
C THR A 101 -11.34 -1.28 -8.13
N GLU A 102 -11.42 -0.53 -7.03
CA GLU A 102 -10.54 0.60 -6.76
C GLU A 102 -10.29 0.72 -5.25
N LEU A 103 -9.04 0.96 -4.89
CA LEU A 103 -8.61 1.33 -3.55
C LEU A 103 -7.80 2.62 -3.62
N THR A 104 -8.32 3.66 -3.01
CA THR A 104 -7.64 4.96 -2.91
C THR A 104 -7.28 5.23 -1.46
N ILE A 105 -5.98 5.43 -1.19
CA ILE A 105 -5.44 5.75 0.12
C ILE A 105 -4.79 7.13 0.05
N ASN A 106 -5.34 8.08 0.77
CA ASN A 106 -4.82 9.44 0.82
C ASN A 106 -4.18 9.71 2.17
N GLY A 107 -3.04 10.42 2.12
CA GLY A 107 -2.32 10.84 3.30
C GLY A 107 -1.73 9.68 4.10
N ILE A 108 -1.20 8.65 3.41
CA ILE A 108 -0.50 7.58 4.12
C ILE A 108 0.76 8.15 4.77
N ALA A 109 0.97 7.85 6.03
CA ALA A 109 2.19 8.11 6.74
C ALA A 109 2.72 6.78 7.26
N LEU A 110 3.86 6.37 6.72
CA LEU A 110 4.55 5.14 7.09
C LEU A 110 5.84 5.53 7.80
N ASP A 111 5.87 5.31 9.11
CA ASP A 111 7.06 5.54 9.93
C ASP A 111 7.70 4.18 10.24
N LEU A 112 8.91 3.94 9.74
CA LEU A 112 9.66 2.70 9.90
C LEU A 112 10.95 2.95 10.68
N GLY A 113 11.29 2.01 11.56
CA GLY A 113 12.58 1.98 12.25
C GLY A 113 13.49 0.90 11.67
N LEU A 114 14.77 1.21 11.50
CA LEU A 114 15.83 0.22 11.32
C LEU A 114 16.57 0.06 12.63
N ASP A 115 16.70 -1.17 13.09
CA ASP A 115 17.53 -1.46 14.27
C ASP A 115 19.03 -1.42 13.91
N SER A 116 19.90 -1.55 14.92
CA SER A 116 21.35 -1.57 14.72
C SER A 116 21.86 -2.74 13.89
N GLN A 117 21.02 -3.71 13.59
CA GLN A 117 21.32 -4.87 12.72
C GLN A 117 20.71 -4.71 11.32
N GLY A 118 20.12 -3.55 11.02
CA GLY A 118 19.48 -3.27 9.73
C GLY A 118 18.13 -3.95 9.53
N ARG A 119 17.51 -4.46 10.60
CA ARG A 119 16.17 -5.06 10.51
C ARG A 119 15.11 -3.98 10.63
N ILE A 120 14.12 -4.05 9.75
CA ILE A 120 12.98 -3.14 9.77
C ILE A 120 12.05 -3.54 10.90
N ASP A 121 11.73 -2.58 11.78
CA ASP A 121 10.68 -2.72 12.76
C ASP A 121 9.32 -2.51 12.06
N TRP A 122 8.68 -3.63 11.76
CA TRP A 122 7.36 -3.67 11.15
C TRP A 122 6.31 -3.86 12.26
N PRO A 123 5.10 -3.28 12.15
CA PRO A 123 4.03 -3.51 13.11
C PRO A 123 3.86 -5.00 13.39
N ALA A 124 4.00 -5.40 14.66
CA ALA A 124 3.93 -6.79 15.05
C ALA A 124 2.55 -7.37 14.68
N SER A 125 2.51 -8.13 13.60
CA SER A 125 1.31 -8.84 13.21
C SER A 125 1.24 -10.15 13.99
N SER A 126 0.17 -10.32 14.74
CA SER A 126 -0.10 -11.57 15.47
C SER A 126 -0.67 -12.68 14.57
N GLY A 127 -0.87 -12.41 13.29
CA GLY A 127 -1.47 -13.30 12.32
C GLY A 127 -0.68 -13.45 11.02
N LYS A 128 -1.06 -14.45 10.23
CA LYS A 128 -0.59 -14.55 8.85
C LYS A 128 -1.29 -13.44 8.06
N PHE A 129 -0.54 -12.47 7.57
CA PHE A 129 -1.03 -11.52 6.58
C PHE A 129 -1.59 -12.30 5.40
N ASN A 130 -2.91 -12.43 5.33
CA ASN A 130 -3.54 -13.08 4.19
C ASN A 130 -3.99 -12.02 3.16
N LEU A 131 -3.07 -11.16 2.78
CA LEU A 131 -3.28 -10.17 1.73
C LEU A 131 -3.48 -10.81 0.35
N GLY A 132 -3.18 -12.10 0.23
CA GLY A 132 -3.38 -12.84 -1.02
C GLY A 132 -4.85 -13.05 -1.41
N SER A 133 -5.77 -12.92 -0.47
CA SER A 133 -7.20 -13.06 -0.73
C SER A 133 -7.87 -11.77 -1.23
N LEU A 134 -7.23 -10.61 -1.07
CA LEU A 134 -7.75 -9.33 -1.55
C LEU A 134 -7.15 -9.01 -2.92
N ALA A 135 -7.98 -9.08 -3.95
CA ALA A 135 -7.62 -8.60 -5.28
C ALA A 135 -8.05 -7.14 -5.42
N ILE A 136 -7.14 -6.29 -5.90
CA ILE A 136 -7.38 -4.86 -6.12
C ILE A 136 -7.07 -4.56 -7.58
N ASP A 137 -8.07 -4.16 -8.36
CA ASP A 137 -7.86 -3.90 -9.78
C ASP A 137 -7.10 -2.59 -10.01
N ARG A 138 -7.31 -1.58 -9.15
CA ARG A 138 -6.60 -0.31 -9.20
C ARG A 138 -6.29 0.18 -7.78
N LEU A 139 -5.02 0.46 -7.52
CA LEU A 139 -4.54 1.07 -6.28
C LEU A 139 -4.01 2.48 -6.56
N ASN A 140 -4.57 3.47 -5.88
CA ASN A 140 -4.05 4.83 -5.85
C ASN A 140 -3.62 5.15 -4.42
N LEU A 141 -2.39 5.64 -4.26
CA LEU A 141 -1.80 5.90 -2.95
C LEU A 141 -1.08 7.25 -2.97
N THR A 142 -1.34 8.07 -1.96
CA THR A 142 -0.59 9.31 -1.73
C THR A 142 -0.13 9.40 -0.30
N GLY A 143 1.07 9.97 -0.06
CA GLY A 143 1.54 10.15 1.30
C GLY A 143 3.04 10.35 1.48
N ARG A 144 3.57 9.88 2.60
CA ARG A 144 5.00 9.96 2.95
C ARG A 144 5.49 8.68 3.61
N ILE A 145 6.79 8.43 3.47
CA ILE A 145 7.51 7.36 4.17
C ILE A 145 8.69 7.98 4.89
N ALA A 146 8.82 7.69 6.17
CA ALA A 146 10.00 8.05 6.96
C ALA A 146 10.69 6.77 7.45
N LEU A 147 11.98 6.66 7.20
CA LEU A 147 12.81 5.56 7.64
C LEU A 147 13.85 6.10 8.62
N HIS A 148 13.76 5.66 9.87
CA HIS A 148 14.67 6.05 10.95
C HIS A 148 15.73 4.96 11.14
N ASP A 149 16.98 5.27 10.85
CA ASP A 149 18.08 4.34 11.08
C ASP A 149 18.71 4.61 12.46
N ALA A 150 18.57 3.65 13.37
CA ALA A 150 19.13 3.72 14.71
C ALA A 150 20.66 3.66 14.72
N ALA A 151 21.28 3.02 13.72
CA ALA A 151 22.75 2.87 13.67
C ALA A 151 23.43 4.18 13.25
N SER A 152 22.95 4.81 12.18
CA SER A 152 23.50 6.07 11.67
C SER A 152 22.87 7.31 12.31
N ARG A 153 21.78 7.15 13.05
CA ARG A 153 20.93 8.24 13.60
C ARG A 153 20.42 9.19 12.51
N THR A 154 20.23 8.67 11.31
CA THR A 154 19.71 9.44 10.18
C THR A 154 18.25 9.09 9.93
N THR A 155 17.53 10.03 9.32
CA THR A 155 16.17 9.81 8.86
C THR A 155 16.12 10.06 7.36
N LEU A 156 15.64 9.06 6.62
CA LEU A 156 15.34 9.20 5.21
C LEU A 156 13.84 9.48 5.07
N GLU A 157 13.48 10.62 4.51
CA GLU A 157 12.09 11.01 4.27
C GLU A 157 11.79 11.07 2.79
N LEU A 158 10.85 10.25 2.35
CA LEU A 158 10.24 10.32 1.03
C LEU A 158 8.89 11.02 1.18
N ASN A 159 8.81 12.23 0.66
CA ASN A 159 7.62 13.06 0.73
C ASN A 159 6.86 13.08 -0.59
N ASP A 160 5.61 13.56 -0.59
CA ASP A 160 4.77 13.72 -1.77
C ASP A 160 4.74 12.46 -2.65
N ILE A 161 4.71 11.31 -2.01
CA ILE A 161 4.58 10.05 -2.72
C ILE A 161 3.22 10.01 -3.39
N ALA A 162 3.21 9.72 -4.68
CA ALA A 162 2.01 9.41 -5.44
C ALA A 162 2.28 8.13 -6.24
N PHE A 163 1.42 7.14 -6.09
CA PHE A 163 1.50 5.86 -6.77
C PHE A 163 0.15 5.50 -7.36
N SER A 164 0.15 4.98 -8.58
CA SER A 164 -1.01 4.40 -9.24
C SER A 164 -0.62 3.10 -9.92
N GLY A 165 -1.40 2.05 -9.69
CA GLY A 165 -1.04 0.75 -10.26
C GLY A 165 -2.13 -0.30 -10.09
N ASP A 166 -1.89 -1.45 -10.72
CA ASP A 166 -2.72 -2.64 -10.62
C ASP A 166 -2.10 -3.61 -9.61
N VAL A 167 -2.92 -4.11 -8.70
CA VAL A 167 -2.50 -5.06 -7.67
C VAL A 167 -3.39 -6.29 -7.77
N ARG A 168 -3.02 -7.25 -8.61
CA ARG A 168 -3.83 -8.47 -8.81
C ARG A 168 -3.92 -9.34 -7.56
N SER A 169 -2.92 -9.23 -6.70
CA SER A 169 -2.88 -9.80 -5.35
C SER A 169 -1.73 -9.12 -4.62
N LEU A 170 -1.88 -8.77 -3.37
CA LEU A 170 -0.79 -8.21 -2.57
C LEU A 170 0.34 -9.24 -2.31
N ALA A 171 0.06 -10.53 -2.49
CA ALA A 171 1.06 -11.61 -2.51
C ALA A 171 1.52 -11.97 -3.93
N GLY A 172 0.99 -11.32 -4.97
CA GLY A 172 1.21 -11.66 -6.37
C GLY A 172 1.85 -10.54 -7.17
N SER A 173 1.24 -10.25 -8.33
CA SER A 173 1.80 -9.24 -9.22
C SER A 173 1.27 -7.85 -8.91
N VAL A 174 2.18 -6.92 -8.69
CA VAL A 174 1.94 -5.48 -8.63
C VAL A 174 2.63 -4.84 -9.83
N ARG A 175 1.97 -3.92 -10.48
CA ARG A 175 2.55 -3.11 -11.55
C ARG A 175 2.00 -1.70 -11.45
N GLY A 176 2.87 -0.71 -11.42
CA GLY A 176 2.45 0.67 -11.35
C GLY A 176 3.61 1.63 -11.49
N ASP A 177 3.26 2.87 -11.51
CA ASP A 177 4.19 3.98 -11.57
C ASP A 177 3.81 5.05 -10.56
N GLY A 178 4.75 5.91 -10.30
CA GLY A 178 4.56 6.94 -9.31
C GLY A 178 5.70 7.95 -9.29
N ASN A 179 5.66 8.78 -8.28
CA ASN A 179 6.75 9.69 -7.98
C ASN A 179 6.84 9.92 -6.48
N PHE A 180 8.00 10.36 -6.02
CA PHE A 180 8.24 10.84 -4.67
C PHE A 180 9.20 12.03 -4.69
N MET A 181 9.23 12.79 -3.61
CA MET A 181 10.21 13.84 -3.38
C MET A 181 11.24 13.39 -2.34
N LEU A 182 12.52 13.56 -2.69
CA LEU A 182 13.64 13.35 -1.79
C LEU A 182 14.55 14.58 -1.85
N ALA A 183 14.78 15.22 -0.70
CA ALA A 183 15.60 16.43 -0.60
C ALA A 183 15.21 17.54 -1.62
N GLY A 184 13.92 17.73 -1.88
CA GLY A 184 13.40 18.74 -2.79
C GLY A 184 13.45 18.36 -4.28
N VAL A 185 13.95 17.18 -4.62
CA VAL A 185 14.00 16.65 -6.00
C VAL A 185 12.92 15.62 -6.19
N ARG A 186 12.20 15.69 -7.32
CA ARG A 186 11.14 14.73 -7.69
C ARG A 186 11.74 13.55 -8.45
N TYR A 187 11.45 12.35 -7.99
CA TYR A 187 11.91 11.09 -8.55
C TYR A 187 10.72 10.29 -9.06
N PRO A 188 10.51 10.20 -10.37
CA PRO A 188 9.56 9.25 -10.93
C PRO A 188 10.10 7.83 -10.78
N PHE A 189 9.20 6.90 -10.53
CA PHE A 189 9.55 5.48 -10.43
C PHE A 189 8.53 4.59 -11.11
N ARG A 190 8.96 3.40 -11.49
CA ARG A 190 8.11 2.30 -11.93
C ARG A 190 8.43 1.07 -11.11
N VAL A 191 7.41 0.38 -10.68
CA VAL A 191 7.55 -0.87 -9.95
C VAL A 191 6.78 -1.97 -10.64
N SER A 192 7.38 -3.14 -10.71
CA SER A 192 6.68 -4.36 -11.09
C SER A 192 7.11 -5.48 -10.16
N SER A 193 6.16 -6.29 -9.77
CA SER A 193 6.44 -7.49 -8.99
C SER A 193 5.70 -8.68 -9.55
N GLY A 194 6.22 -9.86 -9.25
CA GLY A 194 5.61 -11.13 -9.64
C GLY A 194 6.03 -12.22 -8.69
N GLN A 195 5.22 -13.27 -8.59
CA GLN A 195 5.56 -14.42 -7.78
C GLN A 195 6.80 -15.11 -8.34
N SER A 196 7.76 -15.44 -7.48
CA SER A 196 8.91 -16.27 -7.86
C SER A 196 8.46 -17.66 -8.24
N ALA A 197 9.24 -18.36 -9.10
CA ALA A 197 8.94 -19.71 -9.53
C ALA A 197 8.80 -20.69 -8.35
N ASP A 198 9.48 -20.42 -7.25
CA ASP A 198 9.49 -21.26 -6.04
C ASP A 198 8.32 -20.96 -5.10
N GLY A 199 7.48 -19.98 -5.40
CA GLY A 199 6.27 -19.62 -4.62
C GLY A 199 6.52 -18.97 -3.26
N ASN A 200 7.76 -18.92 -2.77
CA ASN A 200 8.11 -18.43 -1.43
C ASN A 200 8.64 -16.99 -1.41
N ALA A 201 8.90 -16.41 -2.57
CA ALA A 201 9.41 -15.05 -2.69
C ALA A 201 8.67 -14.29 -3.79
N THR A 202 8.74 -12.98 -3.75
CA THR A 202 8.20 -12.08 -4.76
C THR A 202 9.36 -11.44 -5.51
N ARG A 203 9.43 -11.64 -6.82
CA ARG A 203 10.38 -10.90 -7.65
C ARG A 203 9.92 -9.45 -7.74
N VAL A 204 10.83 -8.51 -7.50
CA VAL A 204 10.57 -7.07 -7.54
C VAL A 204 11.57 -6.43 -8.48
N HIS A 205 11.04 -5.64 -9.40
CA HIS A 205 11.82 -4.74 -10.24
C HIS A 205 11.35 -3.31 -9.98
N LEU A 206 12.28 -2.45 -9.57
CA LEU A 206 12.02 -1.04 -9.31
C LEU A 206 13.01 -0.21 -10.10
N ASN A 207 12.48 0.63 -10.98
CA ASN A 207 13.26 1.59 -11.76
C ASN A 207 12.93 3.00 -11.30
N ILE A 208 13.95 3.79 -10.99
CA ILE A 208 13.87 5.20 -10.61
C ILE A 208 14.72 5.98 -11.59
N ASP A 209 14.10 6.82 -12.41
CA ASP A 209 14.78 7.61 -13.42
C ASP A 209 14.33 9.08 -13.38
N PRO A 210 15.03 9.93 -12.62
CA PRO A 210 14.75 11.36 -12.53
C PRO A 210 15.25 12.15 -13.75
N GLY A 211 15.78 11.49 -14.78
CA GLY A 211 16.36 12.11 -15.95
C GLY A 211 17.79 12.62 -15.74
N ALA A 212 18.20 13.64 -16.52
CA ALA A 212 19.58 14.07 -16.61
C ALA A 212 20.16 14.81 -15.37
N ARG A 213 19.38 15.03 -14.33
CA ARG A 213 19.75 15.91 -13.20
C ARG A 213 20.05 15.21 -11.88
N ALA A 214 19.74 13.94 -11.77
CA ALA A 214 19.89 13.23 -10.50
C ALA A 214 20.25 11.76 -10.71
N LEU A 215 20.56 11.09 -9.61
CA LEU A 215 20.92 9.68 -9.60
C LEU A 215 19.75 8.81 -10.04
N SER A 216 19.92 7.97 -11.06
CA SER A 216 18.96 6.92 -11.39
C SER A 216 19.33 5.62 -10.67
N ALA A 217 18.31 4.84 -10.33
CA ALA A 217 18.48 3.55 -9.67
C ALA A 217 17.61 2.48 -10.35
N ASP A 218 18.20 1.34 -10.59
CA ASP A 218 17.51 0.14 -11.06
C ASP A 218 17.75 -0.99 -10.06
N LEU A 219 16.68 -1.56 -9.55
CA LEU A 219 16.71 -2.61 -8.55
C LEU A 219 15.96 -3.81 -9.10
N ASP A 220 16.64 -4.93 -9.22
CA ASP A 220 16.06 -6.22 -9.63
C ASP A 220 16.46 -7.30 -8.63
N GLY A 221 15.47 -7.94 -8.04
CA GLY A 221 15.73 -8.97 -7.05
C GLY A 221 14.47 -9.66 -6.55
N THR A 222 14.64 -10.42 -5.49
CA THR A 222 13.58 -11.14 -4.80
C THR A 222 13.39 -10.62 -3.40
N LEU A 223 12.14 -10.41 -3.03
CA LEU A 223 11.70 -10.05 -1.70
C LEU A 223 11.06 -11.26 -1.05
N ALA A 224 11.64 -11.75 0.02
CA ALA A 224 11.09 -12.80 0.86
C ALA A 224 10.78 -12.26 2.25
N PHE A 225 9.81 -12.85 2.93
CA PHE A 225 9.49 -12.54 4.32
C PHE A 225 9.90 -13.73 5.19
N GLU A 226 11.08 -13.64 5.77
CA GLU A 226 11.61 -14.64 6.70
C GLU A 226 11.43 -14.15 8.13
N ALA A 227 10.85 -14.98 9.00
CA ALA A 227 10.67 -14.68 10.43
C ALA A 227 10.10 -13.28 10.72
N ARG A 228 9.17 -12.81 9.89
CA ARG A 228 8.51 -11.48 9.96
C ARG A 228 9.38 -10.28 9.53
N ALA A 229 10.56 -10.50 9.00
CA ALA A 229 11.38 -9.45 8.44
C ALA A 229 11.45 -9.56 6.92
N PRO A 230 11.31 -8.45 6.17
CA PRO A 230 11.55 -8.45 4.74
C PRO A 230 13.04 -8.68 4.47
N ARG A 231 13.35 -9.64 3.62
CA ARG A 231 14.69 -9.90 3.12
C ARG A 231 14.71 -9.68 1.62
N PHE A 232 15.55 -8.76 1.20
CA PHE A 232 15.80 -8.50 -0.22
C PHE A 232 17.12 -9.15 -0.66
N GLU A 233 17.06 -9.87 -1.76
CA GLU A 233 18.24 -10.45 -2.42
C GLU A 233 18.19 -10.10 -3.90
N GLY A 234 19.19 -9.33 -4.37
CA GLY A 234 19.16 -8.85 -5.74
C GLY A 234 20.32 -7.91 -6.08
N ALA A 235 20.21 -7.28 -7.23
CA ALA A 235 21.16 -6.30 -7.74
C ALA A 235 20.57 -4.89 -7.68
N ILE A 236 21.37 -3.92 -7.28
CA ILE A 236 21.08 -2.50 -7.38
C ILE A 236 22.10 -1.86 -8.29
N VAL A 237 21.63 -1.27 -9.38
CA VAL A 237 22.47 -0.51 -10.31
C VAL A 237 22.16 0.96 -10.12
N LEU A 238 23.18 1.71 -9.72
CA LEU A 238 23.11 3.16 -9.58
C LEU A 238 23.88 3.81 -10.74
N ALA A 239 23.21 4.70 -11.47
CA ALA A 239 23.82 5.43 -12.55
C ALA A 239 23.77 6.93 -12.30
N VAL A 240 24.94 7.58 -12.36
CA VAL A 240 25.09 9.03 -12.27
C VAL A 240 25.08 9.59 -13.69
N PRO A 241 24.23 10.60 -14.00
CA PRO A 241 24.23 11.22 -15.32
C PRO A 241 25.61 11.77 -15.68
N ALA A 242 26.03 11.55 -16.93
CA ALA A 242 27.28 12.09 -17.45
C ALA A 242 27.23 13.62 -17.42
N GLY A 243 28.05 14.27 -16.61
CA GLY A 243 28.15 15.73 -16.54
C GLY A 243 27.91 16.36 -15.17
N LEU A 244 27.46 15.63 -14.17
CA LEU A 244 27.47 16.10 -12.79
C LEU A 244 28.91 16.11 -12.28
N LYS A 245 29.54 17.30 -12.31
CA LYS A 245 30.76 17.52 -11.49
C LYS A 245 30.33 17.32 -10.03
N ALA A 246 31.13 16.57 -9.28
CA ALA A 246 30.96 16.36 -7.85
C ALA A 246 31.26 17.67 -7.08
N ASP A 247 30.44 18.66 -7.29
CA ASP A 247 30.52 19.96 -6.60
C ASP A 247 29.29 20.03 -5.67
N GLY A 248 29.52 19.67 -4.42
CA GLY A 248 28.81 20.14 -3.23
C GLY A 248 27.35 19.75 -2.99
N ASP A 249 26.54 19.38 -3.99
CA ASP A 249 25.09 19.28 -3.88
C ASP A 249 24.51 17.86 -4.00
N VAL A 250 25.32 16.84 -3.73
CA VAL A 250 24.80 15.48 -3.64
C VAL A 250 24.25 15.27 -2.23
N PRO A 251 22.95 14.97 -2.06
CA PRO A 251 22.41 14.69 -0.73
C PRO A 251 23.28 13.65 -0.01
N HIS A 252 23.50 13.80 1.27
CA HIS A 252 24.37 12.97 2.11
C HIS A 252 24.14 11.46 2.05
N VAL A 253 23.09 11.00 1.41
CA VAL A 253 22.81 9.57 1.14
C VAL A 253 23.85 8.92 0.22
N VAL A 254 24.57 9.69 -0.59
CA VAL A 254 25.61 9.19 -1.52
C VAL A 254 26.97 9.05 -0.85
N GLY A 255 27.13 9.52 0.38
CA GLY A 255 28.39 9.38 1.14
C GLY A 255 28.82 7.94 1.43
N LEU A 256 27.97 6.96 1.23
CA LEU A 256 28.28 5.53 1.42
C LEU A 256 28.87 4.84 0.19
N TYR A 257 28.88 5.47 -0.99
CA TYR A 257 29.37 4.83 -2.22
C TYR A 257 30.17 5.74 -3.12
N ARG A 258 31.43 5.94 -2.75
CA ARG A 258 32.44 6.46 -3.65
C ARG A 258 33.46 5.35 -3.95
N LYS A 259 33.17 4.46 -4.88
CA LYS A 259 34.18 3.75 -5.67
C LYS A 259 33.55 2.84 -6.74
N GLY A 260 33.80 3.15 -8.01
CA GLY A 260 33.82 2.16 -9.10
C GLY A 260 32.48 1.70 -9.64
N ARG A 261 32.47 1.45 -10.91
CA ARG A 261 31.45 0.61 -11.58
C ARG A 261 31.50 -0.79 -10.96
N GLU A 262 30.80 -1.02 -9.88
CA GLU A 262 30.69 -2.36 -9.30
C GLU A 262 29.22 -2.63 -9.01
N ASN A 263 28.75 -3.73 -9.58
CA ASN A 263 27.45 -4.30 -9.28
C ASN A 263 27.44 -4.70 -7.80
N LEU A 264 26.57 -4.09 -7.03
CA LEU A 264 26.36 -4.46 -5.64
C LEU A 264 25.48 -5.70 -5.59
N ILE A 265 26.04 -6.80 -5.17
CA ILE A 265 25.28 -7.99 -4.75
C ILE A 265 25.12 -7.87 -3.24
N CYS A 266 23.93 -7.48 -2.79
CA CYS A 266 23.56 -7.58 -1.37
C CYS A 266 23.13 -9.03 -1.10
N ARG A 267 23.89 -9.73 -0.27
CA ARG A 267 23.50 -11.02 0.30
C ARG A 267 22.88 -10.83 1.68
#